data_c8493a50b9fc3faf837e255edc828fee
#
_entry.id   c8493a50b9fc3faf837e255edc828fee
#
_cell.length_a   1.000
_cell.length_b   1.000
_cell.length_c   1.000
_cell.angle_alpha   90.00
_cell.angle_beta   90.00
_cell.angle_gamma   90.00
#
_symmetry.space_group_name_H-M   'P 1'
#
loop_
_entity.id
_entity.type
_entity.pdbx_description
1 polymer ?
#
loop_
_entity_poly.entity_id
_entity_poly.type
_entity_poly.pdbx_seq_one_letter_code
_entity_poly.pdbx_strand_id
1 'polypeptide(L)'
;MIRIYHARILTMQEDQEIFDGEIWISDHKIQYVGPENKEEAAKIAWERQIDAKGNLIMPGFKNAHTHSAMTFLRSHADDMPLLSWLNDQVFPYEAKLTPDDIYHLSKLAIMEYLTSGITANADMYLTPDTMIQASEDCGFRTTVIGAVNDFTQIGRASCRERV
;
A
#
# COMPACT_ATOMS: atom_id res chain seq x y z
N MET A 1 9.81 21.50 4.60
CA MET A 1 10.17 20.76 3.36
C MET A 1 11.22 19.71 3.66
N ILE A 2 11.16 18.58 2.93
CA ILE A 2 12.14 17.49 3.01
C ILE A 2 12.97 17.48 1.72
N ARG A 3 14.29 17.32 1.86
CA ARG A 3 15.22 17.15 0.76
C ARG A 3 15.81 15.74 0.79
N ILE A 4 15.83 15.05 -0.36
CA ILE A 4 16.57 13.79 -0.54
C ILE A 4 17.58 14.06 -1.64
N TYR A 5 18.86 13.97 -1.34
CA TYR A 5 19.97 14.33 -2.24
C TYR A 5 20.99 13.20 -2.38
N HIS A 6 21.93 13.33 -3.29
CA HIS A 6 22.87 12.28 -3.69
C HIS A 6 22.15 10.98 -4.09
N ALA A 7 21.06 11.11 -4.85
CA ALA A 7 20.23 9.99 -5.30
C ALA A 7 20.45 9.68 -6.77
N ARG A 8 20.33 8.40 -7.13
CA ARG A 8 20.05 7.99 -8.49
C ARG A 8 18.53 7.92 -8.65
N ILE A 9 17.97 8.59 -9.63
CA ILE A 9 16.52 8.78 -9.76
C ILE A 9 16.01 8.08 -11.01
N LEU A 10 15.04 7.19 -10.82
CA LEU A 10 14.24 6.57 -11.86
C LEU A 10 12.82 7.10 -11.76
N THR A 11 12.41 7.97 -12.67
CA THR A 11 11.06 8.59 -12.62
C THR A 11 9.96 7.70 -13.17
N MET A 12 10.29 6.67 -13.92
CA MET A 12 9.39 5.83 -14.72
C MET A 12 8.66 6.60 -15.83
N GLN A 13 9.16 7.78 -16.21
CA GLN A 13 8.67 8.48 -17.39
C GLN A 13 9.28 7.86 -18.65
N GLU A 14 8.48 7.83 -19.72
CA GLU A 14 8.92 7.32 -21.01
C GLU A 14 10.11 8.18 -21.52
N ASP A 15 11.09 7.53 -22.11
CA ASP A 15 12.31 8.15 -22.63
C ASP A 15 13.21 8.90 -21.62
N GLN A 16 12.99 8.71 -20.32
CA GLN A 16 13.87 9.26 -19.31
C GLN A 16 14.78 8.19 -18.70
N GLU A 17 16.08 8.33 -18.90
CA GLU A 17 17.09 7.49 -18.26
C GLU A 17 17.24 7.80 -16.77
N ILE A 18 17.86 6.87 -16.03
CA ILE A 18 18.25 7.09 -14.63
C ILE A 18 19.31 8.19 -14.59
N PHE A 19 19.11 9.17 -13.71
CA PHE A 19 20.05 10.28 -13.53
C PHE A 19 20.37 10.52 -12.06
N ASP A 20 21.53 11.13 -11.81
CA ASP A 20 21.91 11.58 -10.47
C ASP A 20 21.23 12.91 -10.14
N GLY A 21 20.66 13.00 -8.93
CA GLY A 21 19.92 14.20 -8.58
C GLY A 21 19.34 14.21 -7.17
N GLU A 22 18.32 15.02 -7.00
CA GLU A 22 17.64 15.23 -5.73
C GLU A 22 16.13 15.39 -5.88
N ILE A 23 15.43 15.17 -4.79
CA ILE A 23 13.97 15.32 -4.70
C ILE A 23 13.66 16.26 -3.53
N TRP A 24 12.78 17.23 -3.77
CA TRP A 24 12.24 18.12 -2.74
C TRP A 24 10.76 17.83 -2.54
N ILE A 25 10.36 17.71 -1.29
CA ILE A 25 8.99 17.36 -0.91
C ILE A 25 8.46 18.41 0.05
N SER A 26 7.28 18.96 -0.24
CA SER A 26 6.53 19.80 0.69
C SER A 26 5.16 19.21 0.87
N ASP A 27 4.76 19.08 2.11
CA ASP A 27 3.52 18.40 2.49
C ASP A 27 3.48 16.98 1.89
N HIS A 28 2.60 16.72 0.95
CA HIS A 28 2.44 15.41 0.31
C HIS A 28 2.77 15.45 -1.19
N LYS A 29 3.52 16.48 -1.65
CA LYS A 29 3.81 16.70 -3.07
C LYS A 29 5.30 16.82 -3.32
N ILE A 30 5.74 16.24 -4.43
CA ILE A 30 7.07 16.49 -4.98
C ILE A 30 7.04 17.89 -5.61
N GLN A 31 7.91 18.77 -5.12
CA GLN A 31 8.07 20.15 -5.61
C GLN A 31 9.17 20.24 -6.66
N TYR A 32 10.18 19.41 -6.51
CA TYR A 32 11.30 19.33 -7.43
C TYR A 32 11.79 17.89 -7.55
N VAL A 33 12.14 17.49 -8.75
CA VAL A 33 12.92 16.28 -9.06
C VAL A 33 13.82 16.60 -10.25
N GLY A 34 15.12 16.46 -10.07
CA GLY A 34 16.11 16.82 -11.10
C GLY A 34 17.53 16.78 -10.59
N PRO A 35 18.50 17.26 -11.38
CA PRO A 35 19.88 17.39 -10.96
C PRO A 35 20.00 18.23 -9.67
N GLU A 36 21.05 17.99 -8.89
CA GLU A 36 21.26 18.77 -7.66
C GLU A 36 21.37 20.26 -7.94
N ASN A 37 20.58 21.08 -7.25
CA ASN A 37 20.60 22.54 -7.31
C ASN A 37 21.05 23.13 -5.98
N LYS A 38 22.37 23.17 -5.77
CA LYS A 38 22.97 23.61 -4.51
C LYS A 38 22.65 25.07 -4.17
N GLU A 39 22.51 25.92 -5.19
CA GLU A 39 22.25 27.36 -4.99
C GLU A 39 20.83 27.59 -4.47
N GLU A 40 19.83 26.97 -5.05
CA GLU A 40 18.45 27.10 -4.57
C GLU A 40 18.24 26.33 -3.28
N ALA A 41 18.85 25.14 -3.13
CA ALA A 41 18.77 24.36 -1.92
C ALA A 41 19.33 25.12 -0.69
N ALA A 42 20.35 25.95 -0.86
CA ALA A 42 20.93 26.76 0.21
C ALA A 42 19.98 27.89 0.71
N LYS A 43 18.97 28.26 -0.06
CA LYS A 43 18.00 29.30 0.29
C LYS A 43 16.80 28.77 1.09
N ILE A 44 16.67 27.45 1.17
CA ILE A 44 15.51 26.79 1.77
C ILE A 44 15.85 26.32 3.19
N ALA A 45 14.98 26.63 4.13
CA ALA A 45 15.02 26.04 5.46
C ALA A 45 14.43 24.64 5.43
N TRP A 46 15.29 23.64 5.42
CA TRP A 46 14.89 22.23 5.38
C TRP A 46 14.52 21.72 6.76
N GLU A 47 13.33 21.17 6.88
CA GLU A 47 12.89 20.44 8.07
C GLU A 47 13.71 19.15 8.25
N ARG A 48 13.97 18.47 7.11
CA ARG A 48 14.75 17.24 7.08
C ARG A 48 15.55 17.14 5.79
N GLN A 49 16.79 16.68 5.91
CA GLN A 49 17.62 16.32 4.77
C GLN A 49 18.06 14.86 4.89
N ILE A 50 17.96 14.13 3.78
CA ILE A 50 18.30 12.69 3.69
C ILE A 50 19.36 12.54 2.59
N ASP A 51 20.53 12.07 2.97
CA ASP A 51 21.56 11.67 2.02
C ASP A 51 21.23 10.25 1.52
N ALA A 52 20.88 10.13 0.26
CA ALA A 52 20.60 8.85 -0.36
C ALA A 52 21.84 7.99 -0.62
N LYS A 53 23.06 8.57 -0.51
CA LYS A 53 24.35 7.86 -0.67
C LYS A 53 24.45 7.06 -1.97
N GLY A 54 23.91 7.58 -3.05
CA GLY A 54 23.89 6.92 -4.36
C GLY A 54 22.84 5.81 -4.50
N ASN A 55 21.95 5.63 -3.51
CA ASN A 55 20.85 4.68 -3.64
C ASN A 55 19.84 5.14 -4.71
N LEU A 56 19.20 4.15 -5.32
CA LEU A 56 18.14 4.39 -6.30
C LEU A 56 16.85 4.82 -5.62
N ILE A 57 16.26 5.91 -6.09
CA ILE A 57 14.92 6.35 -5.74
C ILE A 57 14.01 6.15 -6.94
N MET A 58 12.86 5.56 -6.71
CA MET A 58 11.86 5.28 -7.73
C MET A 58 10.45 5.41 -7.13
N PRO A 59 9.39 5.55 -7.97
CA PRO A 59 8.02 5.46 -7.49
C PRO A 59 7.76 4.14 -6.76
N GLY A 60 7.00 4.19 -5.66
CA GLY A 60 6.63 3.00 -4.92
C GLY A 60 5.76 2.04 -5.73
N PHE A 61 5.88 0.75 -5.45
CA PHE A 61 5.11 -0.29 -6.10
C PHE A 61 3.61 -0.17 -5.81
N LYS A 62 2.80 -0.70 -6.74
CA LYS A 62 1.35 -0.84 -6.61
C LYS A 62 1.01 -2.31 -6.56
N ASN A 63 0.33 -2.75 -5.50
CA ASN A 63 -0.19 -4.10 -5.41
C ASN A 63 -1.62 -4.12 -5.96
N ALA A 64 -1.80 -4.69 -7.15
CA ALA A 64 -3.07 -4.67 -7.85
C ALA A 64 -4.08 -5.74 -7.36
N HIS A 65 -3.69 -6.64 -6.47
CA HIS A 65 -4.58 -7.67 -5.93
C HIS A 65 -4.09 -8.14 -4.56
N THR A 66 -4.93 -7.96 -3.53
CA THR A 66 -4.62 -8.40 -2.17
C THR A 66 -5.88 -8.61 -1.33
N HIS A 67 -5.71 -9.33 -0.22
CA HIS A 67 -6.66 -9.56 0.85
C HIS A 67 -5.94 -9.25 2.17
N SER A 68 -5.76 -7.97 2.48
CA SER A 68 -4.83 -7.51 3.52
C SER A 68 -5.07 -8.17 4.88
N ALA A 69 -6.32 -8.28 5.32
CA ALA A 69 -6.60 -8.86 6.62
C ALA A 69 -6.39 -10.39 6.70
N MET A 70 -6.04 -11.07 5.60
CA MET A 70 -5.66 -12.50 5.62
C MET A 70 -4.27 -12.76 6.22
N THR A 71 -3.58 -11.77 6.73
CA THR A 71 -2.27 -11.94 7.38
C THR A 71 -2.27 -12.99 8.51
N PHE A 72 -3.40 -13.21 9.17
CA PHE A 72 -3.54 -14.24 10.21
C PHE A 72 -3.50 -15.68 9.69
N LEU A 73 -3.74 -15.88 8.39
CA LEU A 73 -3.69 -17.21 7.75
C LEU A 73 -2.29 -17.57 7.21
N ARG A 74 -1.29 -16.76 7.49
CA ARG A 74 0.06 -17.00 7.01
C ARG A 74 0.58 -18.35 7.48
N SER A 75 1.12 -19.15 6.54
CA SER A 75 1.59 -20.52 6.78
C SER A 75 0.51 -21.47 7.33
N HIS A 76 -0.76 -21.14 7.11
CA HIS A 76 -1.88 -21.97 7.48
C HIS A 76 -2.44 -22.68 6.24
N ALA A 77 -2.53 -24.01 6.28
CA ALA A 77 -3.14 -24.83 5.22
C ALA A 77 -2.49 -24.65 3.84
N ASP A 78 -1.16 -24.80 3.78
CA ASP A 78 -0.40 -24.81 2.55
C ASP A 78 -0.69 -26.11 1.75
N ASP A 79 -0.46 -26.07 0.43
CA ASP A 79 -0.53 -27.20 -0.50
C ASP A 79 -1.90 -27.90 -0.60
N MET A 80 -2.98 -27.17 -0.47
CA MET A 80 -4.34 -27.67 -0.62
C MET A 80 -4.97 -27.27 -1.97
N PRO A 81 -5.88 -28.12 -2.55
CA PRO A 81 -6.73 -27.67 -3.64
C PRO A 81 -7.57 -26.47 -3.25
N LEU A 82 -7.78 -25.52 -4.18
CA LEU A 82 -8.43 -24.23 -3.92
C LEU A 82 -9.77 -24.35 -3.17
N LEU A 83 -10.67 -25.23 -3.62
CA LEU A 83 -11.99 -25.35 -3.00
C LEU A 83 -11.92 -25.91 -1.57
N SER A 84 -11.07 -26.91 -1.32
CA SER A 84 -10.85 -27.44 0.02
C SER A 84 -10.17 -26.38 0.91
N TRP A 85 -9.19 -25.65 0.37
CA TRP A 85 -8.57 -24.56 1.10
C TRP A 85 -9.59 -23.49 1.51
N LEU A 86 -10.44 -23.04 0.60
CA LEU A 86 -11.47 -22.04 0.91
C LEU A 86 -12.49 -22.58 1.92
N ASN A 87 -13.11 -23.73 1.65
CA ASN A 87 -14.25 -24.20 2.42
C ASN A 87 -13.87 -24.78 3.80
N ASP A 88 -12.71 -25.47 3.88
CA ASP A 88 -12.32 -26.19 5.09
C ASP A 88 -11.39 -25.37 5.99
N GLN A 89 -10.68 -24.37 5.41
CA GLN A 89 -9.68 -23.59 6.14
C GLN A 89 -9.97 -22.10 6.18
N VAL A 90 -10.24 -21.44 5.05
CA VAL A 90 -10.36 -19.97 5.02
C VAL A 90 -11.69 -19.51 5.62
N PHE A 91 -12.80 -19.93 5.02
CA PHE A 91 -14.14 -19.45 5.42
C PHE A 91 -14.51 -19.73 6.88
N PRO A 92 -14.18 -20.91 7.47
CA PRO A 92 -14.45 -21.16 8.88
C PRO A 92 -13.68 -20.25 9.85
N TYR A 93 -12.49 -19.77 9.45
CA TYR A 93 -11.73 -18.82 10.25
C TYR A 93 -12.20 -17.38 10.01
N GLU A 94 -12.45 -16.99 8.77
CA GLU A 94 -12.97 -15.66 8.43
C GLU A 94 -14.32 -15.38 9.09
N ALA A 95 -15.18 -16.39 9.22
CA ALA A 95 -16.46 -16.28 9.89
C ALA A 95 -16.36 -15.90 11.39
N LYS A 96 -15.18 -16.01 11.98
CA LYS A 96 -14.92 -15.66 13.39
C LYS A 96 -14.33 -14.26 13.56
N LEU A 97 -13.90 -13.63 12.48
CA LEU A 97 -13.28 -12.31 12.53
C LEU A 97 -14.31 -11.24 12.90
N THR A 98 -13.92 -10.40 13.81
CA THR A 98 -14.63 -9.17 14.14
C THR A 98 -14.12 -8.00 13.28
N PRO A 99 -14.85 -6.88 13.17
CA PRO A 99 -14.33 -5.68 12.54
C PRO A 99 -13.00 -5.19 13.17
N ASP A 100 -12.85 -5.33 14.48
CA ASP A 100 -11.62 -4.96 15.19
C ASP A 100 -10.42 -5.82 14.77
N ASP A 101 -10.64 -7.13 14.63
CA ASP A 101 -9.60 -8.03 14.08
C ASP A 101 -9.17 -7.59 12.68
N ILE A 102 -10.13 -7.32 11.80
CA ILE A 102 -9.87 -6.89 10.42
C ILE A 102 -9.10 -5.57 10.40
N TYR A 103 -9.44 -4.62 11.28
CA TYR A 103 -8.72 -3.37 11.42
C TYR A 103 -7.24 -3.60 11.74
N HIS A 104 -6.93 -4.39 12.77
CA HIS A 104 -5.56 -4.63 13.20
C HIS A 104 -4.76 -5.48 12.21
N LEU A 105 -5.39 -6.49 11.60
CA LEU A 105 -4.76 -7.33 10.57
C LEU A 105 -4.46 -6.53 9.29
N SER A 106 -5.34 -5.62 8.90
CA SER A 106 -5.09 -4.70 7.78
C SER A 106 -3.92 -3.77 8.06
N LYS A 107 -3.80 -3.24 9.28
CA LYS A 107 -2.65 -2.41 9.68
C LYS A 107 -1.33 -3.20 9.65
N LEU A 108 -1.34 -4.46 10.06
CA LEU A 108 -0.18 -5.34 9.94
C LEU A 108 0.25 -5.50 8.47
N ALA A 109 -0.71 -5.76 7.58
CA ALA A 109 -0.42 -5.85 6.15
C ALA A 109 0.15 -4.53 5.59
N ILE A 110 -0.41 -3.38 5.99
CA ILE A 110 0.08 -2.06 5.55
C ILE A 110 1.53 -1.83 5.99
N MET A 111 1.90 -2.23 7.21
CA MET A 111 3.29 -2.16 7.66
C MET A 111 4.22 -2.98 6.76
N GLU A 112 3.80 -4.18 6.37
CA GLU A 112 4.57 -5.04 5.46
C GLU A 112 4.64 -4.45 4.06
N TYR A 113 3.56 -3.86 3.54
CA TYR A 113 3.58 -3.16 2.26
C TYR A 113 4.61 -2.03 2.26
N LEU A 114 4.56 -1.16 3.25
CA LEU A 114 5.46 -0.02 3.34
C LEU A 114 6.93 -0.44 3.46
N THR A 115 7.23 -1.46 4.25
CA THR A 115 8.60 -1.98 4.40
C THR A 115 9.09 -2.71 3.16
N SER A 116 8.18 -3.16 2.29
CA SER A 116 8.48 -3.79 0.99
C SER A 116 8.47 -2.81 -0.20
N GLY A 117 8.26 -1.51 0.07
CA GLY A 117 8.21 -0.47 -0.97
C GLY A 117 6.88 -0.39 -1.72
N ILE A 118 5.83 -1.05 -1.24
CA ILE A 118 4.47 -0.94 -1.79
C ILE A 118 3.79 0.27 -1.15
N THR A 119 3.30 1.20 -1.97
CA THR A 119 2.73 2.48 -1.53
C THR A 119 1.24 2.63 -1.84
N ALA A 120 0.66 1.67 -2.53
CA ALA A 120 -0.78 1.57 -2.76
C ALA A 120 -1.18 0.13 -3.09
N ASN A 121 -2.43 -0.22 -2.80
CA ASN A 121 -3.00 -1.52 -3.15
C ASN A 121 -4.43 -1.43 -3.68
N ALA A 122 -4.88 -2.51 -4.32
CA ALA A 122 -6.28 -2.82 -4.56
C ALA A 122 -6.65 -3.99 -3.66
N ASP A 123 -7.50 -3.75 -2.68
CA ASP A 123 -7.81 -4.68 -1.61
C ASP A 123 -9.27 -5.12 -1.66
N MET A 124 -9.50 -6.41 -1.58
CA MET A 124 -10.83 -7.00 -1.54
C MET A 124 -10.94 -7.89 -0.31
N TYR A 125 -11.74 -7.47 0.66
CA TYR A 125 -11.97 -8.27 1.86
C TYR A 125 -13.31 -7.95 2.52
N LEU A 126 -13.53 -8.55 3.70
CA LEU A 126 -14.72 -8.33 4.53
C LEU A 126 -14.69 -6.93 5.14
N THR A 127 -15.85 -6.38 5.46
CA THR A 127 -16.03 -5.09 6.14
C THR A 127 -15.22 -3.94 5.52
N PRO A 128 -15.57 -3.49 4.30
CA PRO A 128 -14.85 -2.43 3.58
C PRO A 128 -14.61 -1.15 4.40
N ASP A 129 -15.58 -0.73 5.19
CA ASP A 129 -15.48 0.49 6.01
C ASP A 129 -14.34 0.38 7.05
N THR A 130 -14.14 -0.80 7.63
CA THR A 130 -13.04 -1.06 8.57
C THR A 130 -11.66 -1.02 7.89
N MET A 131 -11.57 -1.55 6.68
CA MET A 131 -10.35 -1.50 5.88
C MET A 131 -9.98 -0.06 5.47
N ILE A 132 -10.99 0.74 5.11
CA ILE A 132 -10.83 2.16 4.82
C ILE A 132 -10.26 2.87 6.05
N GLN A 133 -10.86 2.68 7.23
CA GLN A 133 -10.40 3.29 8.47
C GLN A 133 -8.94 2.91 8.78
N ALA A 134 -8.57 1.64 8.66
CA ALA A 134 -7.19 1.19 8.87
C ALA A 134 -6.21 1.88 7.91
N SER A 135 -6.61 2.06 6.65
CA SER A 135 -5.80 2.71 5.62
C SER A 135 -5.65 4.21 5.86
N GLU A 136 -6.72 4.89 6.25
CA GLU A 136 -6.72 6.32 6.60
C GLU A 136 -5.80 6.58 7.80
N ASP A 137 -5.93 5.79 8.87
CA ASP A 137 -5.11 5.93 10.08
C ASP A 137 -3.62 5.68 9.83
N CYS A 138 -3.30 4.85 8.82
CA CYS A 138 -1.92 4.60 8.40
C CYS A 138 -1.41 5.58 7.34
N GLY A 139 -2.27 6.45 6.77
CA GLY A 139 -1.93 7.30 5.64
C GLY A 139 -1.59 6.51 4.37
N PHE A 140 -2.15 5.30 4.23
CA PHE A 140 -1.88 4.39 3.11
C PHE A 140 -2.96 4.50 2.02
N ARG A 141 -2.56 4.40 0.75
CA ARG A 141 -3.49 4.48 -0.38
C ARG A 141 -4.06 3.11 -0.70
N THR A 142 -5.35 2.94 -0.50
CA THR A 142 -6.07 1.71 -0.80
C THR A 142 -7.26 1.98 -1.72
N THR A 143 -7.39 1.17 -2.78
CA THR A 143 -8.64 1.03 -3.52
C THR A 143 -9.36 -0.16 -2.93
N VAL A 144 -10.45 0.07 -2.20
CA VAL A 144 -11.23 -1.00 -1.59
C VAL A 144 -12.27 -1.51 -2.58
N ILE A 145 -12.23 -2.80 -2.82
CA ILE A 145 -13.15 -3.53 -3.70
C ILE A 145 -14.08 -4.34 -2.81
N GLY A 146 -15.39 -4.15 -2.93
CA GLY A 146 -16.38 -4.96 -2.22
C GLY A 146 -16.48 -6.36 -2.82
N ALA A 147 -16.39 -7.37 -1.96
CA ALA A 147 -16.75 -8.73 -2.34
C ALA A 147 -18.27 -8.93 -2.19
N VAL A 148 -18.90 -9.48 -3.21
CA VAL A 148 -20.28 -9.97 -3.11
C VAL A 148 -20.20 -11.47 -2.99
N ASN A 149 -20.36 -11.96 -1.76
CA ASN A 149 -20.39 -13.38 -1.46
C ASN A 149 -21.81 -13.79 -1.09
N ASP A 150 -22.37 -14.77 -1.79
CA ASP A 150 -23.61 -15.41 -1.41
C ASP A 150 -23.34 -16.85 -1.00
N PHE A 151 -23.22 -17.06 0.30
CA PHE A 151 -23.00 -18.39 0.87
C PHE A 151 -24.29 -19.11 1.26
N THR A 152 -25.44 -18.41 1.27
CA THR A 152 -26.66 -18.92 1.87
C THR A 152 -27.92 -18.76 1.05
N GLN A 153 -28.03 -17.81 0.15
CA GLN A 153 -29.20 -17.62 -0.71
C GLN A 153 -28.88 -16.76 -1.94
N ILE A 154 -29.32 -17.20 -3.10
CA ILE A 154 -29.32 -16.44 -4.33
C ILE A 154 -30.27 -15.24 -4.18
N GLY A 155 -29.76 -14.00 -4.22
CA GLY A 155 -30.61 -12.85 -4.44
C GLY A 155 -30.40 -11.57 -3.65
N ARG A 156 -29.29 -11.38 -2.92
CA ARG A 156 -29.01 -10.07 -2.31
C ARG A 156 -27.58 -9.61 -2.63
N ALA A 157 -27.43 -9.06 -3.82
CA ALA A 157 -26.21 -8.32 -4.19
C ALA A 157 -26.31 -6.90 -3.62
N SER A 158 -25.39 -6.51 -2.76
CA SER A 158 -25.14 -5.12 -2.43
C SER A 158 -23.77 -4.73 -2.92
N CYS A 159 -23.69 -4.19 -4.13
CA CYS A 159 -22.51 -3.47 -4.58
C CYS A 159 -22.50 -2.10 -3.91
N ARG A 160 -21.55 -1.84 -3.05
CA ARG A 160 -21.17 -0.49 -2.66
C ARG A 160 -19.71 -0.30 -3.07
N GLU A 161 -19.52 0.19 -4.29
CA GLU A 161 -18.27 0.84 -4.66
C GLU A 161 -18.20 2.19 -3.95
N ARG A 162 -17.14 2.41 -3.19
CA ARG A 162 -16.70 3.76 -2.83
C ARG A 162 -15.26 3.91 -3.27
N VAL A 163 -15.09 4.80 -4.22
CA VAL A 163 -13.79 5.30 -4.66
C VAL A 163 -13.37 6.43 -3.72
#